data_91313c1d756df082ef56f460ab65c010
#
_entry.id   91313c1d756df082ef56f460ab65c010
#
_cell.length_a   1.000
_cell.length_b   1.000
_cell.length_c   1.000
_cell.angle_alpha   90.00
_cell.angle_beta   90.00
_cell.angle_gamma   90.00
#
_symmetry.space_group_name_H-M   'P 1'
#
loop_
_entity.id
_entity.type
_entity.pdbx_description
1 polymer ?
#
loop_
_entity_poly.entity_id
_entity_poly.type
_entity_poly.pdbx_seq_one_letter_code
_entity_poly.pdbx_strand_id
1 'polypeptide(L)'
;DRLRSRGLGDVYKRQILFIVFIALLFFSPRLCNAADTEESAEEILFITSYNSDTKYTYDNISTFIQTYTQLGGKYSTIVENMNVTDLSQAHKWKETLTEILDKHPGAKLVIFLGGEAWSSFLHLEDEKYKRLPVFFAMASRNGIRIPDEPIDMQQYEPQSIDLTERMKEYNVKYCSSYEYDINKDIEMMKYFYPEMEHLAFVSDNTYNGLAEQAWFKKNLKNHPELSITYIDGRIHTLDMAVNQLRVLPKNSVMLLGIWRIDNRGITYMNNSVYAFSKANPLLPVFSLTSTAIGYWAI
;
A
#
# COMPACT_ATOMS: atom_id res chain seq x y z
N ASP A 1 -3.17 25.93 23.00
CA ASP A 1 -3.01 24.54 23.40
C ASP A 1 -4.27 23.68 23.23
N ARG A 2 -5.00 23.83 22.11
CA ARG A 2 -6.24 23.05 21.84
C ARG A 2 -6.48 22.73 20.36
N LEU A 3 -5.44 22.46 19.58
CA LEU A 3 -5.57 21.94 18.20
C LEU A 3 -4.97 20.53 18.08
N ARG A 4 -5.20 19.70 19.11
CA ARG A 4 -4.83 18.27 19.08
C ARG A 4 -5.97 17.43 18.53
N SER A 5 -5.70 16.73 17.43
CA SER A 5 -6.28 15.42 17.05
C SER A 5 -7.80 15.29 16.76
N ARG A 6 -8.43 16.21 16.01
CA ARG A 6 -9.81 15.93 15.56
C ARG A 6 -9.91 15.21 14.20
N GLY A 7 -8.84 15.16 13.41
CA GLY A 7 -8.89 14.61 12.04
C GLY A 7 -8.71 13.10 11.94
N LEU A 8 -7.72 12.52 12.63
CA LEU A 8 -7.37 11.10 12.47
C LEU A 8 -8.41 10.16 13.11
N GLY A 9 -8.94 10.49 14.28
CA GLY A 9 -9.91 9.63 14.97
C GLY A 9 -11.23 9.46 14.20
N ASP A 10 -11.65 10.46 13.43
CA ASP A 10 -12.89 10.42 12.66
C ASP A 10 -12.75 9.64 11.34
N VAL A 11 -11.57 9.67 10.71
CA VAL A 11 -11.28 8.87 9.52
C VAL A 11 -11.26 7.38 9.89
N TYR A 12 -10.60 7.00 10.97
CA TYR A 12 -10.57 5.61 11.46
C TYR A 12 -11.94 5.11 11.91
N LYS A 13 -12.73 5.92 12.61
CA LYS A 13 -14.11 5.54 13.01
C LYS A 13 -15.02 5.34 11.80
N ARG A 14 -14.92 6.15 10.76
CA ARG A 14 -15.70 5.98 9.52
C ARG A 14 -15.29 4.74 8.74
N GLN A 15 -13.99 4.39 8.68
CA GLN A 15 -13.53 3.17 8.07
C GLN A 15 -14.04 1.92 8.80
N ILE A 16 -13.96 1.91 10.13
CA ILE A 16 -14.45 0.79 10.96
C ILE A 16 -15.97 0.65 10.84
N LEU A 17 -16.73 1.75 10.91
CA LEU A 17 -18.20 1.72 10.81
C LEU A 17 -18.67 1.19 9.43
N PHE A 18 -17.93 1.49 8.37
CA PHE A 18 -18.29 1.07 7.02
C PHE A 18 -17.99 -0.43 6.79
N ILE A 19 -16.90 -0.97 7.33
CA ILE A 19 -16.61 -2.41 7.32
C ILE A 19 -17.71 -3.18 8.05
N VAL A 20 -18.17 -2.66 9.19
CA VAL A 20 -19.26 -3.24 9.99
C VAL A 20 -20.60 -3.23 9.25
N PHE A 21 -20.92 -2.14 8.56
CA PHE A 21 -22.19 -2.01 7.83
C PHE A 21 -22.30 -2.98 6.63
N ILE A 22 -21.19 -3.27 5.97
CA ILE A 22 -21.16 -4.23 4.85
C ILE A 22 -21.29 -5.67 5.35
N ALA A 23 -20.71 -6.02 6.50
CA ALA A 23 -20.90 -7.35 7.11
C ALA A 23 -22.37 -7.66 7.37
N LEU A 24 -23.18 -6.64 7.72
CA LEU A 24 -24.62 -6.79 7.97
C LEU A 24 -25.46 -7.07 6.70
N LEU A 25 -25.01 -6.69 5.50
CA LEU A 25 -25.77 -6.88 4.25
C LEU A 25 -25.77 -8.33 3.73
N PHE A 26 -24.92 -9.21 4.29
CA PHE A 26 -24.80 -10.61 3.86
C PHE A 26 -25.57 -11.61 4.75
N PHE A 27 -26.27 -11.14 5.78
CA PHE A 27 -27.01 -12.03 6.68
C PHE A 27 -28.50 -12.14 6.31
N SER A 28 -28.82 -13.03 5.37
CA SER A 28 -30.16 -13.63 5.27
C SER A 28 -30.08 -15.05 5.84
N PRO A 29 -30.90 -15.41 6.87
CA PRO A 29 -30.89 -16.76 7.42
C PRO A 29 -31.52 -17.73 6.39
N ARG A 30 -30.74 -18.63 5.84
CA ARG A 30 -31.28 -19.81 5.12
C ARG A 30 -31.29 -20.99 6.05
N LEU A 31 -32.46 -21.60 6.18
CA LEU A 31 -32.68 -22.84 6.93
C LEU A 31 -31.83 -23.98 6.37
N CYS A 32 -31.22 -24.69 7.28
CA CYS A 32 -30.34 -25.84 7.07
C CYS A 32 -31.13 -27.07 6.63
N ASN A 33 -30.69 -27.76 5.56
CA ASN A 33 -30.94 -29.17 5.35
C ASN A 33 -29.57 -29.87 5.30
N ALA A 34 -29.36 -30.80 6.21
CA ALA A 34 -28.14 -31.58 6.31
C ALA A 34 -28.13 -32.70 5.26
N ALA A 35 -27.12 -32.72 4.43
CA ALA A 35 -26.63 -33.88 3.69
C ALA A 35 -25.11 -33.85 3.74
N ASP A 36 -24.51 -34.87 4.33
CA ASP A 36 -23.07 -35.04 4.52
C ASP A 36 -22.34 -35.16 3.18
N THR A 37 -21.78 -34.02 2.75
CA THR A 37 -20.58 -33.94 1.93
C THR A 37 -19.56 -33.24 2.79
N GLU A 38 -18.28 -33.61 2.74
CA GLU A 38 -17.19 -32.84 3.39
C GLU A 38 -17.21 -31.41 2.85
N GLU A 39 -18.06 -30.60 3.43
CA GLU A 39 -18.18 -29.17 3.12
C GLU A 39 -16.93 -28.51 3.67
N SER A 40 -16.07 -28.03 2.78
CA SER A 40 -14.96 -27.16 3.18
C SER A 40 -15.52 -26.05 4.08
N ALA A 41 -14.98 -25.93 5.28
CA ALA A 41 -15.47 -24.95 6.26
C ALA A 41 -15.55 -23.57 5.60
N GLU A 42 -16.72 -22.93 5.70
CA GLU A 42 -16.91 -21.58 5.13
C GLU A 42 -16.02 -20.59 5.90
N GLU A 43 -15.23 -19.81 5.18
CA GLU A 43 -14.20 -18.96 5.78
C GLU A 43 -14.11 -17.57 5.14
N ILE A 44 -13.56 -16.64 5.91
CA ILE A 44 -13.07 -15.35 5.44
C ILE A 44 -11.55 -15.45 5.38
N LEU A 45 -10.99 -15.29 4.20
CA LEU A 45 -9.56 -15.39 3.96
C LEU A 45 -8.94 -13.98 3.88
N PHE A 46 -8.00 -13.67 4.76
CA PHE A 46 -7.12 -12.53 4.63
C PHE A 46 -5.87 -12.93 3.87
N ILE A 47 -5.50 -12.16 2.86
CA ILE A 47 -4.23 -12.31 2.14
C ILE A 47 -3.45 -11.01 2.26
N THR A 48 -2.29 -11.10 2.93
CA THR A 48 -1.43 -9.93 3.17
C THR A 48 -0.23 -9.95 2.24
N SER A 49 0.19 -8.77 1.76
CA SER A 49 1.41 -8.64 0.96
C SER A 49 2.66 -8.97 1.79
N TYR A 50 2.70 -8.50 3.04
CA TYR A 50 3.82 -8.63 3.96
C TYR A 50 3.41 -9.41 5.21
N ASN A 51 4.40 -9.74 6.03
CA ASN A 51 4.16 -10.38 7.31
C ASN A 51 3.07 -9.64 8.10
N SER A 52 2.02 -10.37 8.47
CA SER A 52 0.88 -9.88 9.26
C SER A 52 1.26 -9.43 10.68
N ASP A 53 2.48 -9.75 11.15
CA ASP A 53 3.00 -9.35 12.46
C ASP A 53 3.38 -7.88 12.57
N THR A 54 3.35 -7.12 11.46
CA THR A 54 3.50 -5.67 11.59
C THR A 54 2.35 -5.11 12.41
N LYS A 55 2.68 -4.25 13.38
CA LYS A 55 1.67 -3.69 14.31
C LYS A 55 0.42 -3.17 13.57
N TYR A 56 0.61 -2.47 12.45
CA TYR A 56 -0.49 -1.87 11.72
C TYR A 56 -1.39 -2.92 11.06
N THR A 57 -0.82 -3.94 10.43
CA THR A 57 -1.59 -5.04 9.81
C THR A 57 -2.28 -5.86 10.88
N TYR A 58 -1.57 -6.21 11.96
CA TYR A 58 -2.11 -6.92 13.09
C TYR A 58 -3.31 -6.19 13.72
N ASP A 59 -3.18 -4.90 14.01
CA ASP A 59 -4.25 -4.10 14.62
C ASP A 59 -5.51 -4.07 13.75
N ASN A 60 -5.35 -3.93 12.42
CA ASN A 60 -6.48 -3.94 11.49
C ASN A 60 -7.19 -5.30 11.43
N ILE A 61 -6.42 -6.39 11.28
CA ILE A 61 -6.99 -7.75 11.24
C ILE A 61 -7.65 -8.09 12.56
N SER A 62 -6.99 -7.83 13.69
CA SER A 62 -7.52 -8.11 15.04
C SER A 62 -8.82 -7.32 15.31
N THR A 63 -8.86 -6.04 14.92
CA THR A 63 -10.06 -5.22 15.05
C THR A 63 -11.20 -5.76 14.19
N PHE A 64 -10.91 -6.20 12.97
CA PHE A 64 -11.92 -6.83 12.12
C PHE A 64 -12.46 -8.11 12.77
N ILE A 65 -11.59 -9.04 13.19
CA ILE A 65 -11.99 -10.32 13.80
C ILE A 65 -12.83 -10.08 15.04
N GLN A 66 -12.38 -9.17 15.93
CA GLN A 66 -13.12 -8.82 17.13
C GLN A 66 -14.52 -8.28 16.83
N THR A 67 -14.60 -7.32 15.90
CA THR A 67 -15.86 -6.70 15.50
C THR A 67 -16.79 -7.70 14.83
N TYR A 68 -16.25 -8.52 13.90
CA TYR A 68 -16.97 -9.56 13.21
C TYR A 68 -17.59 -10.59 14.19
N THR A 69 -16.81 -11.02 15.19
CA THR A 69 -17.27 -11.94 16.23
C THR A 69 -18.37 -11.31 17.11
N GLN A 70 -18.19 -10.03 17.52
CA GLN A 70 -19.19 -9.29 18.30
C GLN A 70 -20.53 -9.15 17.55
N LEU A 71 -20.50 -9.06 16.23
CA LEU A 71 -21.69 -8.99 15.36
C LEU A 71 -22.29 -10.36 15.05
N GLY A 72 -21.78 -11.43 15.65
CA GLY A 72 -22.29 -12.80 15.43
C GLY A 72 -21.83 -13.42 14.13
N GLY A 73 -20.68 -13.02 13.60
CA GLY A 73 -20.06 -13.62 12.42
C GLY A 73 -19.85 -15.13 12.60
N LYS A 74 -20.20 -15.91 11.57
CA LYS A 74 -20.24 -17.39 11.65
C LYS A 74 -19.06 -18.06 10.95
N TYR A 75 -18.39 -17.35 10.01
CA TYR A 75 -17.29 -17.92 9.25
C TYR A 75 -16.00 -17.88 10.07
N SER A 76 -15.16 -18.91 9.93
CA SER A 76 -13.81 -18.87 10.46
C SER A 76 -12.99 -17.80 9.73
N THR A 77 -11.96 -17.27 10.38
CA THR A 77 -11.06 -16.28 9.76
C THR A 77 -9.67 -16.89 9.66
N ILE A 78 -9.11 -16.86 8.46
CA ILE A 78 -7.78 -17.37 8.16
C ILE A 78 -6.92 -16.23 7.61
N VAL A 79 -5.65 -16.20 7.98
CA VAL A 79 -4.68 -15.20 7.53
C VAL A 79 -3.54 -15.90 6.81
N GLU A 80 -3.40 -15.62 5.53
CA GLU A 80 -2.29 -16.06 4.69
C GLU A 80 -1.39 -14.89 4.31
N ASN A 81 -0.13 -15.17 4.09
CA ASN A 81 0.86 -14.15 3.79
C ASN A 81 1.62 -14.51 2.50
N MET A 82 1.63 -13.60 1.55
CA MET A 82 2.39 -13.78 0.30
C MET A 82 3.91 -13.68 0.51
N ASN A 83 4.35 -13.13 1.65
CA ASN A 83 5.77 -12.92 1.97
C ASN A 83 6.55 -12.22 0.85
N VAL A 84 5.92 -11.22 0.24
CA VAL A 84 6.56 -10.48 -0.85
C VAL A 84 7.77 -9.70 -0.34
N THR A 85 8.76 -9.58 -1.21
CA THR A 85 9.98 -8.80 -0.96
C THR A 85 10.03 -7.60 -1.89
N ASP A 86 11.09 -7.47 -2.66
CA ASP A 86 11.19 -6.45 -3.70
C ASP A 86 10.54 -6.91 -5.01
N LEU A 87 10.42 -5.98 -5.96
CA LEU A 87 9.76 -6.23 -7.24
C LEU A 87 10.51 -7.23 -8.14
N SER A 88 11.77 -7.56 -7.87
CA SER A 88 12.53 -8.54 -8.66
C SER A 88 11.89 -9.93 -8.68
N GLN A 89 11.10 -10.25 -7.63
CA GLN A 89 10.37 -11.50 -7.51
C GLN A 89 8.91 -11.41 -7.97
N ALA A 90 8.47 -10.26 -8.51
CA ALA A 90 7.07 -10.01 -8.81
C ALA A 90 6.46 -11.00 -9.83
N HIS A 91 7.27 -11.53 -10.74
CA HIS A 91 6.85 -12.55 -11.71
C HIS A 91 6.31 -13.85 -11.05
N LYS A 92 6.68 -14.12 -9.78
CA LYS A 92 6.21 -15.27 -9.00
C LYS A 92 4.95 -14.97 -8.16
N TRP A 93 4.61 -13.71 -7.95
CA TRP A 93 3.54 -13.35 -7.00
C TRP A 93 2.17 -13.89 -7.41
N LYS A 94 1.89 -13.95 -8.72
CA LYS A 94 0.63 -14.52 -9.23
C LYS A 94 0.53 -16.02 -8.94
N GLU A 95 1.63 -16.76 -9.09
CA GLU A 95 1.69 -18.18 -8.77
C GLU A 95 1.49 -18.40 -7.26
N THR A 96 2.25 -17.69 -6.42
CA THR A 96 2.10 -17.75 -4.95
C THR A 96 0.66 -17.44 -4.52
N LEU A 97 0.04 -16.40 -5.11
CA LEU A 97 -1.34 -16.06 -4.80
C LEU A 97 -2.33 -17.14 -5.23
N THR A 98 -2.12 -17.73 -6.41
CA THR A 98 -2.95 -18.81 -6.93
C THR A 98 -2.88 -20.04 -6.02
N GLU A 99 -1.67 -20.42 -5.55
CA GLU A 99 -1.49 -21.52 -4.61
C GLU A 99 -2.23 -21.26 -3.29
N ILE A 100 -2.18 -20.03 -2.77
CA ILE A 100 -2.93 -19.64 -1.56
C ILE A 100 -4.44 -19.80 -1.81
N LEU A 101 -4.97 -19.22 -2.88
CA LEU A 101 -6.41 -19.26 -3.18
C LEU A 101 -6.91 -20.68 -3.41
N ASP A 102 -6.12 -21.54 -4.04
CA ASP A 102 -6.49 -22.94 -4.32
C ASP A 102 -6.47 -23.85 -3.08
N LYS A 103 -5.74 -23.46 -2.03
CA LYS A 103 -5.78 -24.10 -0.70
C LYS A 103 -7.07 -23.77 0.07
N HIS A 104 -7.76 -22.71 -0.30
CA HIS A 104 -8.91 -22.17 0.40
C HIS A 104 -10.19 -22.14 -0.46
N PRO A 105 -10.66 -23.30 -0.99
CA PRO A 105 -11.83 -23.35 -1.87
C PRO A 105 -13.14 -22.98 -1.17
N GLY A 106 -13.15 -22.98 0.18
CA GLY A 106 -14.28 -22.58 1.04
C GLY A 106 -14.42 -21.08 1.27
N ALA A 107 -13.51 -20.27 0.75
CA ALA A 107 -13.49 -18.83 0.99
C ALA A 107 -14.77 -18.16 0.46
N LYS A 108 -15.57 -17.59 1.37
CA LYS A 108 -16.79 -16.81 1.04
C LYS A 108 -16.49 -15.33 0.80
N LEU A 109 -15.38 -14.87 1.31
CA LEU A 109 -14.84 -13.53 1.13
C LEU A 109 -13.31 -13.59 1.22
N VAL A 110 -12.64 -12.95 0.29
CA VAL A 110 -11.19 -12.75 0.37
C VAL A 110 -10.90 -11.27 0.61
N ILE A 111 -10.09 -10.98 1.61
CA ILE A 111 -9.69 -9.62 1.99
C ILE A 111 -8.21 -9.45 1.69
N PHE A 112 -7.90 -8.64 0.69
CA PHE A 112 -6.54 -8.34 0.28
C PHE A 112 -6.01 -7.11 1.00
N LEU A 113 -4.83 -7.22 1.62
CA LEU A 113 -4.16 -6.15 2.35
C LEU A 113 -2.77 -5.88 1.75
N GLY A 114 -2.62 -4.69 1.16
CA GLY A 114 -1.37 -4.24 0.54
C GLY A 114 -1.38 -4.30 -0.99
N GLY A 115 -0.56 -3.44 -1.61
CA GLY A 115 -0.58 -3.18 -3.05
C GLY A 115 -0.17 -4.38 -3.90
N GLU A 116 0.77 -5.19 -3.43
CA GLU A 116 1.26 -6.38 -4.10
C GLU A 116 0.17 -7.45 -4.20
N ALA A 117 -0.56 -7.69 -3.10
CA ALA A 117 -1.67 -8.63 -3.07
C ALA A 117 -2.81 -8.17 -4.01
N TRP A 118 -3.16 -6.88 -3.98
CA TRP A 118 -4.16 -6.32 -4.89
C TRP A 118 -3.75 -6.50 -6.35
N SER A 119 -2.54 -6.05 -6.67
CA SER A 119 -2.06 -6.08 -8.05
C SER A 119 -1.92 -7.50 -8.56
N SER A 120 -1.46 -8.44 -7.73
CA SER A 120 -1.38 -9.86 -8.09
C SER A 120 -2.76 -10.42 -8.43
N PHE A 121 -3.76 -10.16 -7.58
CA PHE A 121 -5.12 -10.63 -7.81
C PHE A 121 -5.75 -10.03 -9.07
N LEU A 122 -5.61 -8.73 -9.27
CA LEU A 122 -6.15 -8.02 -10.44
C LEU A 122 -5.41 -8.37 -11.76
N HIS A 123 -4.40 -9.23 -11.71
CA HIS A 123 -3.73 -9.80 -12.89
C HIS A 123 -3.99 -11.30 -13.09
N LEU A 124 -4.87 -11.92 -12.27
CA LEU A 124 -5.34 -13.29 -12.49
C LEU A 124 -6.47 -13.27 -13.53
N GLU A 125 -6.27 -13.95 -14.65
CA GLU A 125 -7.23 -13.94 -15.77
C GLU A 125 -8.31 -15.05 -15.67
N ASP A 126 -8.11 -16.05 -14.79
CA ASP A 126 -9.06 -17.14 -14.63
C ASP A 126 -10.40 -16.65 -14.04
N GLU A 127 -11.50 -17.00 -14.70
CA GLU A 127 -12.86 -16.63 -14.32
C GLU A 127 -13.26 -17.12 -12.92
N LYS A 128 -12.66 -18.22 -12.42
CA LYS A 128 -12.93 -18.71 -11.06
C LYS A 128 -12.55 -17.68 -10.01
N TYR A 129 -11.42 -16.97 -10.20
CA TYR A 129 -10.95 -15.94 -9.28
C TYR A 129 -11.73 -14.62 -9.46
N LYS A 130 -12.06 -14.25 -10.69
CA LYS A 130 -12.86 -13.04 -10.96
C LYS A 130 -14.23 -13.05 -10.26
N ARG A 131 -14.79 -14.25 -10.02
CA ARG A 131 -16.09 -14.42 -9.34
C ARG A 131 -16.01 -14.39 -7.82
N LEU A 132 -14.81 -14.52 -7.23
CA LEU A 132 -14.64 -14.47 -5.78
C LEU A 132 -15.08 -13.12 -5.23
N PRO A 133 -15.92 -13.08 -4.18
CA PRO A 133 -16.21 -11.84 -3.48
C PRO A 133 -14.93 -11.34 -2.79
N VAL A 134 -14.52 -10.10 -3.11
CA VAL A 134 -13.27 -9.58 -2.57
C VAL A 134 -13.41 -8.19 -1.97
N PHE A 135 -12.61 -7.93 -0.94
CA PHE A 135 -12.35 -6.60 -0.38
C PHE A 135 -10.89 -6.23 -0.61
N PHE A 136 -10.65 -4.95 -0.86
CA PHE A 136 -9.32 -4.38 -0.97
C PHE A 136 -9.12 -3.30 0.09
N ALA A 137 -7.99 -3.35 0.80
CA ALA A 137 -7.60 -2.33 1.77
C ALA A 137 -6.08 -2.19 1.89
N MET A 138 -5.62 -1.10 2.52
CA MET A 138 -4.22 -0.83 2.84
C MET A 138 -3.30 -0.68 1.62
N ALA A 139 -3.79 -0.15 0.52
CA ALA A 139 -2.99 0.17 -0.66
C ALA A 139 -3.47 1.43 -1.38
N SER A 140 -2.64 1.97 -2.25
CA SER A 140 -3.01 3.05 -3.16
C SER A 140 -3.78 2.51 -4.36
N ARG A 141 -4.72 3.29 -4.89
CA ARG A 141 -5.34 3.01 -6.19
C ARG A 141 -4.35 3.13 -7.34
N ASN A 142 -3.32 3.96 -7.19
CA ASN A 142 -2.26 4.12 -8.16
C ASN A 142 -1.23 3.01 -7.96
N GLY A 143 -1.14 2.12 -8.93
CA GLY A 143 -0.21 1.01 -8.93
C GLY A 143 0.66 0.99 -10.18
N ILE A 144 1.38 -0.09 -10.35
CA ILE A 144 2.13 -0.43 -11.54
C ILE A 144 1.79 -1.85 -11.99
N ARG A 145 2.02 -2.15 -13.26
CA ARG A 145 1.81 -3.51 -13.76
C ARG A 145 2.85 -4.45 -13.14
N ILE A 146 2.40 -5.62 -12.69
CA ILE A 146 3.31 -6.69 -12.25
C ILE A 146 3.98 -7.29 -13.49
N PRO A 147 5.32 -7.38 -13.51
CA PRO A 147 6.04 -8.05 -14.58
C PRO A 147 5.70 -9.54 -14.65
N ASP A 148 5.57 -10.07 -15.86
CA ASP A 148 5.37 -11.50 -16.10
C ASP A 148 6.70 -12.27 -16.13
N GLU A 149 7.81 -11.57 -16.34
CA GLU A 149 9.17 -12.11 -16.44
C GLU A 149 10.11 -11.42 -15.44
N PRO A 150 11.25 -12.02 -15.09
CA PRO A 150 12.27 -11.36 -14.28
C PRO A 150 12.72 -10.06 -14.93
N ILE A 151 12.89 -9.02 -14.13
CA ILE A 151 13.27 -7.68 -14.56
C ILE A 151 14.64 -7.28 -14.02
N ASP A 152 15.35 -6.44 -14.78
CA ASP A 152 16.47 -5.68 -14.25
C ASP A 152 15.94 -4.47 -13.48
N MET A 153 16.01 -4.54 -12.16
CA MET A 153 15.48 -3.50 -11.26
C MET A 153 16.06 -2.12 -11.55
N GLN A 154 17.34 -2.02 -11.96
CA GLN A 154 18.00 -0.74 -12.19
C GLN A 154 17.47 -0.04 -13.45
N GLN A 155 17.06 -0.82 -14.45
CA GLN A 155 16.57 -0.32 -15.74
C GLN A 155 15.03 -0.29 -15.83
N TYR A 156 14.33 -0.88 -14.86
CA TYR A 156 12.88 -0.97 -14.90
C TYR A 156 12.22 0.37 -14.63
N GLU A 157 11.52 0.92 -15.62
CA GLU A 157 10.77 2.17 -15.54
C GLU A 157 9.26 1.93 -15.71
N PRO A 158 8.56 1.57 -14.62
CA PRO A 158 7.14 1.28 -14.69
C PRO A 158 6.32 2.55 -14.95
N GLN A 159 5.17 2.35 -15.62
CA GLN A 159 4.16 3.39 -15.75
C GLN A 159 3.11 3.24 -14.66
N SER A 160 2.64 4.38 -14.14
CA SER A 160 1.53 4.39 -13.20
C SER A 160 0.21 4.02 -13.90
N ILE A 161 -0.52 3.07 -13.29
CA ILE A 161 -1.86 2.64 -13.71
C ILE A 161 -2.85 2.88 -12.58
N ASP A 162 -4.13 3.06 -12.94
CA ASP A 162 -5.24 3.06 -11.99
C ASP A 162 -5.78 1.64 -11.82
N LEU A 163 -5.51 1.03 -10.67
CA LEU A 163 -5.94 -0.34 -10.37
C LEU A 163 -7.47 -0.47 -10.31
N THR A 164 -8.18 0.62 -10.01
CA THR A 164 -9.64 0.61 -9.91
C THR A 164 -10.33 0.36 -11.27
N GLU A 165 -9.66 0.67 -12.38
CA GLU A 165 -10.17 0.36 -13.70
C GLU A 165 -10.30 -1.17 -13.91
N ARG A 166 -9.29 -1.93 -13.44
CA ARG A 166 -9.34 -3.40 -13.53
C ARG A 166 -10.34 -4.04 -12.56
N MET A 167 -10.64 -3.39 -11.44
CA MET A 167 -11.60 -3.89 -10.46
C MET A 167 -13.00 -4.13 -11.05
N LYS A 168 -13.34 -3.44 -12.14
CA LYS A 168 -14.62 -3.58 -12.84
C LYS A 168 -14.86 -5.00 -13.42
N GLU A 169 -13.77 -5.75 -13.64
CA GLU A 169 -13.81 -7.11 -14.18
C GLU A 169 -13.98 -8.17 -13.09
N TYR A 170 -13.90 -7.78 -11.81
CA TYR A 170 -13.89 -8.67 -10.65
C TYR A 170 -15.08 -8.43 -9.74
N ASN A 171 -15.41 -9.41 -8.90
CA ASN A 171 -16.51 -9.31 -7.94
C ASN A 171 -16.09 -8.52 -6.69
N VAL A 172 -15.63 -7.29 -6.88
CA VAL A 172 -15.20 -6.41 -5.78
C VAL A 172 -16.41 -5.91 -5.02
N LYS A 173 -16.49 -6.21 -3.73
CA LYS A 173 -17.56 -5.78 -2.82
C LYS A 173 -17.22 -4.51 -2.07
N TYR A 174 -15.92 -4.28 -1.82
CA TYR A 174 -15.43 -3.09 -1.14
C TYR A 174 -13.99 -2.79 -1.50
N CYS A 175 -13.67 -1.50 -1.59
CA CYS A 175 -12.29 -1.02 -1.77
C CYS A 175 -12.08 0.23 -0.91
N SER A 176 -11.03 0.20 -0.08
CA SER A 176 -10.52 1.36 0.65
C SER A 176 -9.09 1.60 0.20
N SER A 177 -8.88 2.66 -0.58
CA SER A 177 -7.57 3.03 -1.10
C SER A 177 -7.02 4.30 -0.48
N TYR A 178 -5.69 4.40 -0.42
CA TYR A 178 -5.01 5.66 -0.19
C TYR A 178 -5.00 6.47 -1.50
N GLU A 179 -5.22 7.77 -1.37
CA GLU A 179 -5.13 8.69 -2.50
C GLU A 179 -4.06 9.73 -2.20
N TYR A 180 -3.14 9.90 -3.14
CA TYR A 180 -2.08 10.91 -3.09
C TYR A 180 -2.33 11.92 -4.19
N ASP A 181 -2.40 13.20 -3.84
CA ASP A 181 -2.55 14.30 -4.78
C ASP A 181 -1.24 15.08 -4.89
N ILE A 182 -0.34 14.58 -5.74
CA ILE A 182 1.00 15.14 -5.92
C ILE A 182 0.97 16.62 -6.28
N ASN A 183 -0.03 17.07 -7.06
CA ASN A 183 -0.13 18.47 -7.43
C ASN A 183 -0.44 19.34 -6.20
N LYS A 184 -1.39 18.92 -5.36
CA LYS A 184 -1.69 19.62 -4.10
C LYS A 184 -0.54 19.57 -3.12
N ASP A 185 0.18 18.45 -3.05
CA ASP A 185 1.37 18.34 -2.20
C ASP A 185 2.43 19.36 -2.64
N ILE A 186 2.70 19.47 -3.96
CA ILE A 186 3.63 20.47 -4.50
C ILE A 186 3.13 21.90 -4.26
N GLU A 187 1.84 22.18 -4.46
CA GLU A 187 1.25 23.49 -4.15
C GLU A 187 1.41 23.84 -2.67
N MET A 188 1.19 22.89 -1.76
CA MET A 188 1.38 23.07 -0.33
C MET A 188 2.85 23.33 0.00
N MET A 189 3.79 22.60 -0.59
CA MET A 189 5.23 22.84 -0.42
C MET A 189 5.59 24.27 -0.85
N LYS A 190 5.13 24.72 -2.02
CA LYS A 190 5.38 26.08 -2.52
C LYS A 190 4.74 27.15 -1.66
N TYR A 191 3.60 26.85 -1.04
CA TYR A 191 2.95 27.80 -0.12
C TYR A 191 3.83 28.06 1.13
N PHE A 192 4.42 26.99 1.70
CA PHE A 192 5.30 27.13 2.85
C PHE A 192 6.72 27.55 2.49
N TYR A 193 7.19 27.19 1.30
CA TYR A 193 8.54 27.46 0.80
C TYR A 193 8.46 28.04 -0.62
N PRO A 194 8.07 29.34 -0.75
CA PRO A 194 7.88 29.98 -2.06
C PRO A 194 9.15 30.00 -2.92
N GLU A 195 10.32 29.97 -2.27
CA GLU A 195 11.64 29.94 -2.93
C GLU A 195 12.02 28.55 -3.46
N MET A 196 11.10 27.55 -3.37
CA MET A 196 11.41 26.18 -3.79
C MET A 196 11.63 26.10 -5.31
N GLU A 197 12.81 25.68 -5.70
CA GLU A 197 13.23 25.45 -7.08
C GLU A 197 13.62 23.99 -7.32
N HIS A 198 13.87 23.25 -6.24
CA HIS A 198 14.37 21.88 -6.30
C HIS A 198 13.59 20.97 -5.37
N LEU A 199 13.20 19.78 -5.87
CA LEU A 199 12.47 18.77 -5.10
C LEU A 199 13.25 17.46 -5.09
N ALA A 200 13.58 16.95 -3.90
CA ALA A 200 14.13 15.61 -3.73
C ALA A 200 12.97 14.64 -3.45
N PHE A 201 12.76 13.67 -4.31
CA PHE A 201 11.77 12.61 -4.11
C PHE A 201 12.47 11.33 -3.66
N VAL A 202 12.03 10.78 -2.52
CA VAL A 202 12.59 9.57 -1.92
C VAL A 202 11.62 8.41 -2.05
N SER A 203 12.05 7.31 -2.67
CA SER A 203 11.29 6.06 -2.76
C SER A 203 12.22 4.85 -2.76
N ASP A 204 11.72 3.71 -2.31
CA ASP A 204 12.48 2.47 -2.28
C ASP A 204 12.23 1.57 -3.50
N ASN A 205 12.76 0.33 -3.48
CA ASN A 205 12.61 -0.66 -4.53
C ASN A 205 11.44 -1.64 -4.31
N THR A 206 10.56 -1.38 -3.34
CA THR A 206 9.32 -2.16 -3.19
C THR A 206 8.33 -1.82 -4.31
N TYR A 207 7.32 -2.66 -4.49
CA TYR A 207 6.21 -2.38 -5.40
C TYR A 207 5.57 -1.01 -5.11
N ASN A 208 5.29 -0.73 -3.83
CA ASN A 208 4.64 0.52 -3.43
C ASN A 208 5.56 1.73 -3.67
N GLY A 209 6.87 1.63 -3.36
CA GLY A 209 7.83 2.70 -3.63
C GLY A 209 7.93 3.03 -5.11
N LEU A 210 7.92 2.02 -5.98
CA LEU A 210 7.96 2.22 -7.43
C LEU A 210 6.62 2.72 -7.99
N ALA A 211 5.50 2.30 -7.41
CA ALA A 211 4.18 2.82 -7.77
C ALA A 211 4.06 4.32 -7.42
N GLU A 212 4.52 4.72 -6.23
CA GLU A 212 4.61 6.13 -5.81
C GLU A 212 5.51 6.93 -6.74
N GLN A 213 6.69 6.41 -7.09
CA GLN A 213 7.61 7.07 -8.00
C GLN A 213 7.01 7.24 -9.41
N ALA A 214 6.36 6.20 -9.94
CA ALA A 214 5.70 6.27 -11.23
C ALA A 214 4.54 7.29 -11.24
N TRP A 215 3.77 7.35 -10.15
CA TRP A 215 2.71 8.34 -9.97
C TRP A 215 3.25 9.76 -9.83
N PHE A 216 4.33 9.95 -9.06
CA PHE A 216 5.03 11.21 -8.94
C PHE A 216 5.54 11.69 -10.32
N LYS A 217 6.28 10.85 -11.06
CA LYS A 217 6.78 11.17 -12.40
C LYS A 217 5.66 11.57 -13.38
N LYS A 218 4.49 10.91 -13.28
CA LYS A 218 3.33 11.23 -14.12
C LYS A 218 2.78 12.63 -13.86
N ASN A 219 2.68 13.03 -12.59
CA ASN A 219 2.14 14.33 -12.18
C ASN A 219 3.17 15.47 -12.32
N LEU A 220 4.46 15.17 -12.18
CA LEU A 220 5.52 16.16 -12.33
C LEU A 220 5.53 16.88 -13.67
N LYS A 221 4.93 16.30 -14.71
CA LYS A 221 4.74 16.96 -16.01
C LYS A 221 3.98 18.28 -15.93
N ASN A 222 3.21 18.48 -14.85
CA ASN A 222 2.46 19.71 -14.58
C ASN A 222 3.34 20.78 -13.90
N HIS A 223 4.58 20.43 -13.49
CA HIS A 223 5.50 21.30 -12.76
C HIS A 223 6.88 21.32 -13.43
N PRO A 224 6.96 21.78 -14.71
CA PRO A 224 8.22 21.77 -15.49
C PRO A 224 9.27 22.75 -14.95
N GLU A 225 8.89 23.66 -14.06
CA GLU A 225 9.77 24.63 -13.41
C GLU A 225 10.62 24.04 -12.30
N LEU A 226 10.27 22.84 -11.79
CA LEU A 226 11.01 22.19 -10.70
C LEU A 226 12.14 21.32 -11.23
N SER A 227 13.31 21.48 -10.67
CA SER A 227 14.40 20.49 -10.82
C SER A 227 14.23 19.36 -9.80
N ILE A 228 14.56 18.12 -10.21
CA ILE A 228 14.27 16.93 -9.39
C ILE A 228 15.52 16.12 -9.13
N THR A 229 15.71 15.71 -7.87
CA THR A 229 16.62 14.64 -7.48
C THR A 229 15.79 13.42 -7.04
N TYR A 230 15.96 12.28 -7.72
CA TYR A 230 15.39 11.01 -7.28
C TYR A 230 16.37 10.29 -6.36
N ILE A 231 15.94 10.02 -5.14
CA ILE A 231 16.63 9.13 -4.20
C ILE A 231 15.89 7.81 -4.25
N ASP A 232 16.43 6.90 -5.05
CA ASP A 232 15.76 5.69 -5.50
C ASP A 232 16.44 4.46 -4.90
N GLY A 233 15.70 3.70 -4.12
CA GLY A 233 16.19 2.48 -3.45
C GLY A 233 16.63 1.37 -4.38
N ARG A 234 16.37 1.47 -5.70
CA ARG A 234 16.91 0.53 -6.69
C ARG A 234 18.41 0.71 -6.92
N ILE A 235 18.91 1.93 -6.74
CA ILE A 235 20.31 2.31 -7.03
C ILE A 235 21.03 2.87 -5.81
N HIS A 236 20.31 3.32 -4.79
CA HIS A 236 20.89 3.90 -3.59
C HIS A 236 20.84 2.94 -2.40
N THR A 237 21.92 2.90 -1.63
CA THR A 237 21.89 2.44 -0.24
C THR A 237 21.41 3.58 0.66
N LEU A 238 21.08 3.29 1.92
CA LEU A 238 20.75 4.33 2.90
C LEU A 238 21.86 5.39 3.01
N ASP A 239 23.13 4.95 3.07
CA ASP A 239 24.28 5.87 3.18
C ASP A 239 24.44 6.76 1.94
N MET A 240 24.24 6.21 0.75
CA MET A 240 24.26 6.98 -0.50
C MET A 240 23.13 8.02 -0.52
N ALA A 241 21.92 7.62 -0.13
CA ALA A 241 20.76 8.50 -0.02
C ALA A 241 21.02 9.65 0.97
N VAL A 242 21.54 9.35 2.16
CA VAL A 242 21.92 10.34 3.17
C VAL A 242 22.98 11.32 2.64
N ASN A 243 24.00 10.81 1.94
CA ASN A 243 25.06 11.66 1.37
C ASN A 243 24.52 12.58 0.27
N GLN A 244 23.59 12.08 -0.55
CA GLN A 244 22.96 12.88 -1.60
C GLN A 244 22.10 14.01 -1.01
N LEU A 245 21.35 13.75 0.07
CA LEU A 245 20.55 14.76 0.78
C LEU A 245 21.42 15.90 1.37
N ARG A 246 22.67 15.61 1.77
CA ARG A 246 23.59 16.61 2.32
C ARG A 246 24.06 17.64 1.30
N VAL A 247 24.08 17.28 0.03
CA VAL A 247 24.62 18.11 -1.05
C VAL A 247 23.55 18.66 -2.00
N LEU A 248 22.28 18.58 -1.62
CA LEU A 248 21.19 19.14 -2.41
C LEU A 248 21.40 20.66 -2.64
N PRO A 249 20.91 21.19 -3.77
CA PRO A 249 20.92 22.63 -4.04
C PRO A 249 20.22 23.43 -2.93
N LYS A 250 20.51 24.72 -2.86
CA LYS A 250 19.71 25.65 -2.05
C LYS A 250 18.27 25.63 -2.55
N ASN A 251 17.34 26.05 -1.69
CA ASN A 251 15.91 26.08 -2.00
C ASN A 251 15.33 24.69 -2.35
N SER A 252 15.97 23.62 -1.81
CA SER A 252 15.45 22.28 -1.94
C SER A 252 14.39 21.97 -0.88
N VAL A 253 13.42 21.16 -1.24
CA VAL A 253 12.43 20.52 -0.34
C VAL A 253 12.49 19.02 -0.59
N MET A 254 12.24 18.20 0.42
CA MET A 254 12.15 16.75 0.28
C MET A 254 10.69 16.28 0.39
N LEU A 255 10.25 15.47 -0.56
CA LEU A 255 9.03 14.67 -0.48
C LEU A 255 9.42 13.22 -0.22
N LEU A 256 9.05 12.74 0.96
CA LEU A 256 9.32 11.39 1.40
C LEU A 256 8.15 10.48 1.02
N GLY A 257 8.42 9.50 0.18
CA GLY A 257 7.57 8.32 -0.03
C GLY A 257 7.97 7.18 0.92
N ILE A 258 7.94 5.97 0.44
CA ILE A 258 8.31 4.77 1.21
C ILE A 258 9.82 4.52 1.11
N TRP A 259 10.44 4.15 2.25
CA TRP A 259 11.81 3.65 2.30
C TRP A 259 11.93 2.47 3.27
N ARG A 260 11.86 1.26 2.74
CA ARG A 260 11.93 0.01 3.52
C ARG A 260 13.04 -0.92 3.07
N ILE A 261 13.38 -0.92 1.78
CA ILE A 261 14.37 -1.83 1.20
C ILE A 261 15.28 -1.04 0.27
N ASP A 262 16.59 -1.16 0.42
CA ASP A 262 17.58 -0.53 -0.45
C ASP A 262 18.06 -1.47 -1.58
N ASN A 263 18.98 -0.99 -2.42
CA ASN A 263 19.51 -1.74 -3.57
C ASN A 263 20.30 -3.00 -3.18
N ARG A 264 20.63 -3.18 -1.92
CA ARG A 264 21.29 -4.39 -1.38
C ARG A 264 20.27 -5.38 -0.79
N GLY A 265 18.98 -5.07 -0.85
CA GLY A 265 17.94 -5.85 -0.20
C GLY A 265 17.92 -5.73 1.32
N ILE A 266 18.61 -4.71 1.88
CA ILE A 266 18.56 -4.46 3.33
C ILE A 266 17.23 -3.84 3.67
N THR A 267 16.52 -4.51 4.60
CA THR A 267 15.23 -4.04 5.11
C THR A 267 15.42 -3.06 6.26
N TYR A 268 14.71 -1.95 6.21
CA TYR A 268 14.74 -0.89 7.19
C TYR A 268 13.42 -0.79 7.94
N MET A 269 13.52 -0.48 9.23
CA MET A 269 12.36 -0.13 10.07
C MET A 269 11.97 1.34 9.84
N ASN A 270 10.75 1.73 10.22
CA ASN A 270 10.25 3.09 10.05
C ASN A 270 11.17 4.18 10.63
N ASN A 271 11.93 3.86 11.69
CA ASN A 271 12.88 4.79 12.31
C ASN A 271 14.11 5.07 11.45
N SER A 272 14.46 4.24 10.46
CA SER A 272 15.60 4.46 9.58
C SER A 272 15.43 5.73 8.74
N VAL A 273 14.21 6.07 8.40
CA VAL A 273 13.88 7.28 7.64
C VAL A 273 14.21 8.55 8.40
N TYR A 274 14.31 8.48 9.74
CA TYR A 274 14.82 9.56 10.57
C TYR A 274 16.26 9.98 10.20
N ALA A 275 17.05 9.07 9.64
CA ALA A 275 18.38 9.38 9.12
C ALA A 275 18.34 10.45 8.00
N PHE A 276 17.26 10.48 7.22
CA PHE A 276 17.09 11.45 6.14
C PHE A 276 16.91 12.88 6.68
N SER A 277 16.06 13.07 7.69
CA SER A 277 15.86 14.39 8.32
C SER A 277 17.13 14.89 9.02
N LYS A 278 17.94 13.98 9.57
CA LYS A 278 19.25 14.32 10.17
C LYS A 278 20.35 14.61 9.15
N ALA A 279 20.24 14.09 7.94
CA ALA A 279 21.23 14.29 6.89
C ALA A 279 21.41 15.77 6.54
N ASN A 280 20.30 16.49 6.49
CA ASN A 280 20.26 17.93 6.25
C ASN A 280 19.17 18.57 7.11
N PRO A 281 19.47 19.05 8.34
CA PRO A 281 18.47 19.59 9.26
C PRO A 281 17.76 20.86 8.77
N LEU A 282 18.28 21.52 7.75
CA LEU A 282 17.68 22.71 7.14
C LEU A 282 16.76 22.36 5.96
N LEU A 283 16.75 21.11 5.53
CA LEU A 283 15.90 20.64 4.43
C LEU A 283 14.47 20.43 4.94
N PRO A 284 13.48 21.19 4.43
CA PRO A 284 12.09 20.93 4.75
C PRO A 284 11.67 19.54 4.24
N VAL A 285 10.97 18.78 5.08
CA VAL A 285 10.53 17.42 4.78
C VAL A 285 9.03 17.34 4.79
N PHE A 286 8.46 16.97 3.66
CA PHE A 286 7.06 16.62 3.53
C PHE A 286 6.93 15.10 3.33
N SER A 287 5.85 14.53 3.77
CA SER A 287 5.60 13.10 3.62
C SER A 287 4.40 12.85 2.73
N LEU A 288 4.59 11.99 1.72
CA LEU A 288 3.50 11.54 0.84
C LEU A 288 2.46 10.70 1.60
N THR A 289 2.88 10.09 2.70
CA THR A 289 2.03 9.27 3.57
C THR A 289 1.95 9.90 4.97
N SER A 290 1.31 9.23 5.91
CA SER A 290 1.30 9.67 7.31
C SER A 290 2.63 9.41 8.07
N THR A 291 3.66 8.92 7.38
CA THR A 291 4.95 8.61 7.99
C THR A 291 5.63 9.88 8.49
N ALA A 292 5.97 9.88 9.77
CA ALA A 292 6.67 10.98 10.45
C ALA A 292 5.92 12.32 10.56
N ILE A 293 4.67 12.41 10.11
CA ILE A 293 3.85 13.63 10.28
C ILE A 293 3.69 13.93 11.78
N GLY A 294 3.96 15.17 12.16
CA GLY A 294 3.90 15.63 13.54
C GLY A 294 5.14 15.31 14.39
N TYR A 295 6.17 14.68 13.78
CA TYR A 295 7.48 14.45 14.41
C TYR A 295 8.58 15.25 13.71
N TRP A 296 8.82 15.00 12.42
CA TRP A 296 9.89 15.63 11.65
C TRP A 296 9.54 15.82 10.15
N ALA A 297 8.31 15.49 9.75
CA ALA A 297 7.72 15.80 8.45
C ALA A 297 6.43 16.62 8.62
N ILE A 298 6.13 17.39 7.60
CA ILE A 298 4.91 18.18 7.45
C ILE A 298 3.91 17.41 6.60
#